data_a72467a49bd1bf9e89100aa7309ad6c4
#
_entry.id   a72467a49bd1bf9e89100aa7309ad6c4
#
_cell.length_a   1.000
_cell.length_b   1.000
_cell.length_c   1.000
_cell.angle_alpha   90.00
_cell.angle_beta   90.00
_cell.angle_gamma   90.00
#
_symmetry.space_group_name_H-M   'P 1'
#
loop_
_entity.id
_entity.type
_entity.pdbx_description
1 polymer ?
#
loop_
_entity_poly.entity_id
_entity_poly.type
_entity_poly.pdbx_seq_one_letter_code
_entity_poly.pdbx_strand_id
1 'polypeptide(L)'
;MQSLSDVALADIPFYSFEMGTFAGTNNVLISATGYTGSGGFEIYCKNEDVLQIWNRVLEAGAAFDIQPIGLAARDTLRLEMGYCLYGNDIDDSTSPLEAGLGWITKFNKKFTNSEALLLQKESGVSKKLIGFELLDKGVPRHGYEITDVEGKLIGSVTSGTMGPTVKKGIGMGYVPETFSKEGSEIYIRVRKRLLKAQVVKTPFYRS
;
A
#
# COMPACT_ATOMS: atom_id res chain seq x y z
N MET A 1 8.41 8.43 21.58
CA MET A 1 7.64 9.57 21.08
C MET A 1 6.86 10.28 22.19
N GLN A 2 6.24 9.59 23.15
CA GLN A 2 5.46 10.23 24.21
C GLN A 2 6.22 11.33 24.99
N SER A 3 7.49 11.15 25.25
CA SER A 3 8.33 12.15 25.93
C SER A 3 8.54 13.46 25.13
N LEU A 4 8.18 13.47 23.87
CA LEU A 4 8.28 14.64 22.98
C LEU A 4 6.94 15.37 22.80
N SER A 5 5.85 14.85 23.35
CA SER A 5 4.50 15.37 23.11
C SER A 5 3.77 15.67 24.42
N ASP A 6 2.98 16.75 24.41
CA ASP A 6 1.99 17.05 25.44
C ASP A 6 0.66 16.31 25.22
N VAL A 7 0.47 15.72 24.03
CA VAL A 7 -0.69 14.89 23.72
C VAL A 7 -0.47 13.46 24.23
N ALA A 8 -1.49 12.85 24.81
CA ALA A 8 -1.47 11.43 25.21
C ALA A 8 -1.57 10.54 23.95
N LEU A 9 -0.42 10.17 23.40
CA LEU A 9 -0.34 9.46 22.10
C LEU A 9 -1.08 8.11 22.11
N ALA A 10 -1.10 7.42 23.24
CA ALA A 10 -1.79 6.14 23.37
C ALA A 10 -3.31 6.25 23.29
N ASP A 11 -3.85 7.44 23.52
CA ASP A 11 -5.29 7.71 23.53
C ASP A 11 -5.82 8.14 22.15
N ILE A 12 -4.95 8.39 21.17
CA ILE A 12 -5.36 8.73 19.82
C ILE A 12 -5.86 7.45 19.11
N PRO A 13 -7.17 7.36 18.78
CA PRO A 13 -7.70 6.21 18.08
C PRO A 13 -7.08 6.06 16.69
N PHE A 14 -6.98 4.81 16.20
CA PHE A 14 -6.54 4.56 14.83
C PHE A 14 -7.42 5.30 13.81
N TYR A 15 -6.82 5.90 12.80
CA TYR A 15 -7.44 6.84 11.83
C TYR A 15 -7.96 8.15 12.44
N SER A 16 -7.45 8.53 13.60
CA SER A 16 -7.72 9.84 14.22
C SER A 16 -6.42 10.62 14.37
N PHE A 17 -6.56 11.90 14.70
CA PHE A 17 -5.43 12.78 14.96
C PHE A 17 -5.73 13.75 16.10
N GLU A 18 -4.67 14.27 16.68
CA GLU A 18 -4.70 15.35 17.66
C GLU A 18 -3.71 16.46 17.28
N MET A 19 -4.01 17.67 17.71
CA MET A 19 -3.14 18.83 17.57
C MET A 19 -2.48 19.14 18.90
N GLY A 20 -1.16 19.32 18.91
CA GLY A 20 -0.47 19.62 20.15
C GLY A 20 0.94 20.16 19.94
N THR A 21 1.70 20.17 21.03
CA THR A 21 3.14 20.44 21.01
C THR A 21 3.89 19.13 20.79
N PHE A 22 4.78 19.12 19.83
CA PHE A 22 5.64 17.97 19.57
C PHE A 22 7.09 18.41 19.33
N ALA A 23 8.03 17.79 20.02
CA ALA A 23 9.45 18.08 19.96
C ALA A 23 9.80 19.58 20.19
N GLY A 24 8.99 20.27 21.00
CA GLY A 24 9.14 21.70 21.28
C GLY A 24 8.50 22.64 20.25
N THR A 25 7.78 22.09 19.26
CA THR A 25 7.06 22.84 18.22
C THR A 25 5.56 22.80 18.50
N ASN A 26 4.89 23.97 18.47
CA ASN A 26 3.45 24.08 18.67
C ASN A 26 2.67 23.82 17.37
N ASN A 27 1.39 23.47 17.52
CA ASN A 27 0.48 23.24 16.39
C ASN A 27 0.94 22.17 15.42
N VAL A 28 1.51 21.10 15.93
CA VAL A 28 1.86 19.90 15.17
C VAL A 28 0.65 18.96 15.17
N LEU A 29 0.27 18.47 13.98
CA LEU A 29 -0.74 17.43 13.85
C LEU A 29 -0.07 16.06 13.97
N ILE A 30 -0.54 15.27 14.92
CA ILE A 30 -0.07 13.92 15.21
C ILE A 30 -1.20 12.96 14.85
N SER A 31 -1.02 12.18 13.80
CA SER A 31 -2.04 11.26 13.31
C SER A 31 -1.67 9.82 13.63
N ALA A 32 -2.61 9.08 14.22
CA ALA A 32 -2.48 7.63 14.45
C ALA A 32 -2.79 6.87 13.15
N THR A 33 -2.01 7.14 12.11
CA THR A 33 -2.06 6.54 10.77
C THR A 33 -0.68 6.04 10.37
N GLY A 34 -0.62 5.26 9.31
CA GLY A 34 0.62 4.74 8.77
C GLY A 34 0.42 3.93 7.50
N TYR A 35 1.51 3.55 6.86
CA TYR A 35 1.52 2.89 5.55
C TYR A 35 2.35 1.59 5.56
N THR A 36 2.56 1.01 6.73
CA THR A 36 3.43 -0.16 6.91
C THR A 36 2.73 -1.36 7.55
N GLY A 37 1.46 -1.19 7.96
CA GLY A 37 0.73 -2.21 8.71
C GLY A 37 1.14 -2.34 10.17
N SER A 38 2.13 -1.57 10.62
CA SER A 38 2.55 -1.50 12.01
C SER A 38 1.96 -0.26 12.69
N GLY A 39 1.86 -0.29 14.01
CA GLY A 39 1.51 0.90 14.78
C GLY A 39 2.51 2.03 14.60
N GLY A 40 2.08 3.26 14.83
CA GLY A 40 2.92 4.44 14.67
C GLY A 40 2.11 5.70 14.43
N PHE A 41 2.82 6.77 14.11
CA PHE A 41 2.22 8.08 13.89
C PHE A 41 2.82 8.75 12.65
N GLU A 42 2.01 9.52 11.96
CA GLU A 42 2.43 10.46 10.94
C GLU A 42 2.41 11.86 11.54
N ILE A 43 3.51 12.59 11.42
CA ILE A 43 3.71 13.91 12.01
C ILE A 43 3.66 14.95 10.91
N TYR A 44 2.70 15.86 10.98
CA TYR A 44 2.52 16.95 10.04
C TYR A 44 2.89 18.27 10.70
N CYS A 45 3.90 18.94 10.17
CA CYS A 45 4.41 20.20 10.69
C CYS A 45 4.73 21.17 9.55
N LYS A 46 5.06 22.40 9.88
CA LYS A 46 5.55 23.37 8.89
C LYS A 46 6.94 22.97 8.40
N ASN A 47 7.27 23.36 7.17
CA ASN A 47 8.58 23.04 6.56
C ASN A 47 9.77 23.59 7.38
N GLU A 48 9.59 24.73 8.02
CA GLU A 48 10.61 25.36 8.87
C GLU A 48 10.94 24.54 10.13
N ASP A 49 9.99 23.74 10.63
CA ASP A 49 10.09 22.98 11.87
C ASP A 49 10.59 21.54 11.66
N VAL A 50 10.57 21.04 10.41
CA VAL A 50 10.82 19.63 10.12
C VAL A 50 12.17 19.13 10.59
N LEU A 51 13.24 19.95 10.44
CA LEU A 51 14.59 19.56 10.82
C LEU A 51 14.75 19.44 12.34
N GLN A 52 14.14 20.36 13.09
CA GLN A 52 14.13 20.29 14.55
C GLN A 52 13.40 19.04 15.04
N ILE A 53 12.19 18.79 14.51
CA ILE A 53 11.39 17.61 14.87
C ILE A 53 12.13 16.32 14.54
N TRP A 54 12.71 16.23 13.33
CA TRP A 54 13.50 15.07 12.90
C TRP A 54 14.65 14.76 13.86
N ASN A 55 15.46 15.78 14.19
CA ASN A 55 16.61 15.61 15.08
C ASN A 55 16.18 15.18 16.49
N ARG A 56 15.12 15.80 17.03
CA ARG A 56 14.58 15.45 18.35
C ARG A 56 14.00 14.05 18.41
N VAL A 57 13.35 13.58 17.33
CA VAL A 57 12.86 12.21 17.24
C VAL A 57 14.00 11.21 17.22
N LEU A 58 15.05 11.44 16.43
CA LEU A 58 16.23 10.57 16.40
C LEU A 58 16.99 10.56 17.72
N GLU A 59 17.16 11.71 18.36
CA GLU A 59 17.77 11.80 19.68
C GLU A 59 16.98 11.01 20.74
N ALA A 60 15.67 11.21 20.84
CA ALA A 60 14.82 10.50 21.79
C ALA A 60 14.70 9.01 21.46
N GLY A 61 14.82 8.64 20.20
CA GLY A 61 14.73 7.26 19.72
C GLY A 61 16.03 6.47 19.83
N ALA A 62 17.17 7.12 20.12
CA ALA A 62 18.48 6.47 20.18
C ALA A 62 18.54 5.30 21.16
N ALA A 63 17.85 5.41 22.31
CA ALA A 63 17.76 4.34 23.30
C ALA A 63 16.89 3.13 22.85
N PHE A 64 16.21 3.25 21.71
CA PHE A 64 15.33 2.25 21.12
C PHE A 64 15.81 1.78 19.75
N ASP A 65 17.08 2.03 19.41
CA ASP A 65 17.71 1.68 18.12
C ASP A 65 16.93 2.21 16.90
N ILE A 66 16.37 3.44 16.99
CA ILE A 66 15.68 4.07 15.87
C ILE A 66 16.62 4.21 14.68
N GLN A 67 16.15 3.89 13.49
CA GLN A 67 16.91 4.03 12.26
C GLN A 67 16.17 4.93 11.26
N PRO A 68 16.86 5.83 10.57
CA PRO A 68 16.28 6.53 9.44
C PRO A 68 16.04 5.55 8.28
N ILE A 69 14.79 5.47 7.82
CA ILE A 69 14.37 4.52 6.80
C ILE A 69 13.98 5.25 5.52
N GLY A 70 14.52 4.80 4.38
CA GLY A 70 14.29 5.42 3.09
C GLY A 70 13.01 4.94 2.38
N LEU A 71 12.70 5.59 1.24
CA LEU A 71 11.49 5.33 0.45
C LEU A 71 11.39 3.89 -0.07
N ALA A 72 12.51 3.22 -0.35
CA ALA A 72 12.50 1.83 -0.79
C ALA A 72 11.97 0.87 0.28
N ALA A 73 12.31 1.11 1.56
CA ALA A 73 11.76 0.34 2.67
C ALA A 73 10.26 0.62 2.84
N ARG A 74 9.84 1.89 2.74
CA ARG A 74 8.43 2.27 2.75
C ARG A 74 7.64 1.55 1.65
N ASP A 75 8.18 1.46 0.43
CA ASP A 75 7.52 0.77 -0.68
C ASP A 75 7.43 -0.75 -0.47
N THR A 76 8.46 -1.39 0.06
CA THR A 76 8.39 -2.84 0.35
C THR A 76 7.41 -3.15 1.47
N LEU A 77 7.39 -2.36 2.54
CA LEU A 77 6.50 -2.56 3.69
C LEU A 77 5.02 -2.36 3.30
N ARG A 78 4.69 -1.26 2.59
CA ARG A 78 3.32 -1.04 2.14
C ARG A 78 2.84 -2.15 1.20
N LEU A 79 3.74 -2.67 0.32
CA LEU A 79 3.38 -3.72 -0.63
C LEU A 79 3.12 -5.05 0.11
N GLU A 80 3.89 -5.41 1.12
CA GLU A 80 3.60 -6.58 1.96
C GLU A 80 2.22 -6.51 2.61
N MET A 81 1.72 -5.30 2.88
CA MET A 81 0.35 -5.07 3.36
C MET A 81 -0.69 -4.98 2.24
N GLY A 82 -0.29 -5.02 0.97
CA GLY A 82 -1.20 -4.86 -0.16
C GLY A 82 -1.77 -3.46 -0.30
N TYR A 83 -1.12 -2.44 0.26
CA TYR A 83 -1.56 -1.05 0.15
C TYR A 83 -1.19 -0.47 -1.22
N CYS A 84 -2.17 0.12 -1.87
CA CYS A 84 -1.98 0.76 -3.18
C CYS A 84 -1.05 1.97 -3.08
N LEU A 85 -0.19 2.13 -4.08
CA LEU A 85 0.59 3.35 -4.31
C LEU A 85 -0.05 4.14 -5.46
N TYR A 86 -0.44 5.40 -5.18
CA TYR A 86 -0.96 6.29 -6.22
C TYR A 86 0.13 6.58 -7.27
N GLY A 87 -0.27 6.56 -8.52
CA GLY A 87 0.64 6.65 -9.67
C GLY A 87 1.21 5.30 -10.14
N ASN A 88 1.02 4.22 -9.34
CA ASN A 88 1.43 2.87 -9.71
C ASN A 88 0.22 1.93 -9.77
N ASP A 89 -0.42 1.68 -8.62
CA ASP A 89 -1.52 0.72 -8.49
C ASP A 89 -2.89 1.36 -8.74
N ILE A 90 -3.00 2.65 -8.48
CA ILE A 90 -4.20 3.46 -8.69
C ILE A 90 -3.82 4.81 -9.25
N ASP A 91 -4.67 5.35 -10.13
CA ASP A 91 -4.55 6.67 -10.74
C ASP A 91 -5.92 7.16 -11.23
N ASP A 92 -5.94 8.25 -12.00
CA ASP A 92 -7.17 8.84 -12.53
C ASP A 92 -7.91 7.93 -13.54
N SER A 93 -7.27 6.87 -14.04
CA SER A 93 -7.84 5.91 -14.98
C SER A 93 -8.39 4.63 -14.33
N THR A 94 -8.24 4.50 -13.01
CA THR A 94 -8.67 3.32 -12.26
C THR A 94 -9.81 3.63 -11.29
N SER A 95 -10.84 2.80 -11.28
CA SER A 95 -11.92 2.97 -10.32
C SER A 95 -11.57 2.31 -8.97
N PRO A 96 -12.13 2.81 -7.85
CA PRO A 96 -11.95 2.16 -6.56
C PRO A 96 -12.53 0.73 -6.54
N LEU A 97 -13.50 0.42 -7.39
CA LEU A 97 -14.08 -0.92 -7.48
C LEU A 97 -13.12 -1.91 -8.15
N GLU A 98 -12.45 -1.47 -9.23
CA GLU A 98 -11.40 -2.25 -9.89
C GLU A 98 -10.18 -2.46 -8.98
N ALA A 99 -9.86 -1.45 -8.16
CA ALA A 99 -8.73 -1.49 -7.21
C ALA A 99 -9.02 -2.28 -5.91
N GLY A 100 -10.20 -2.90 -5.79
CA GLY A 100 -10.56 -3.64 -4.57
C GLY A 100 -10.93 -2.75 -3.38
N LEU A 101 -11.12 -1.45 -3.59
CA LEU A 101 -11.45 -0.45 -2.58
C LEU A 101 -12.96 -0.19 -2.44
N GLY A 102 -13.79 -1.09 -2.96
CA GLY A 102 -15.26 -1.00 -2.87
C GLY A 102 -15.77 -0.95 -1.43
N TRP A 103 -15.06 -1.56 -0.49
CA TRP A 103 -15.43 -1.57 0.94
C TRP A 103 -15.43 -0.19 1.59
N ILE A 104 -14.60 0.75 1.13
CA ILE A 104 -14.57 2.16 1.59
C ILE A 104 -15.43 3.08 0.72
N THR A 105 -15.87 2.64 -0.46
CA THR A 105 -16.69 3.43 -1.37
C THR A 105 -18.15 3.35 -0.93
N LYS A 106 -18.62 4.38 -0.21
CA LYS A 106 -19.95 4.39 0.40
C LYS A 106 -20.96 5.16 -0.46
N PHE A 107 -21.98 4.48 -0.93
CA PHE A 107 -23.03 5.01 -1.82
C PHE A 107 -24.25 5.56 -1.06
N ASN A 108 -24.17 5.69 0.25
CA ASN A 108 -25.24 6.28 1.09
C ASN A 108 -25.33 7.81 1.00
N LYS A 109 -24.45 8.45 0.25
CA LYS A 109 -24.46 9.89 -0.07
C LYS A 109 -23.96 10.11 -1.49
N LYS A 110 -24.34 11.23 -2.10
CA LYS A 110 -23.79 11.66 -3.38
C LYS A 110 -22.35 12.19 -3.22
N PHE A 111 -21.49 11.83 -4.14
CA PHE A 111 -20.13 12.33 -4.28
C PHE A 111 -19.75 12.37 -5.77
N THR A 112 -18.63 13.01 -6.09
CA THR A 112 -18.15 13.09 -7.48
C THR A 112 -18.05 11.70 -8.10
N ASN A 113 -18.65 11.53 -9.29
CA ASN A 113 -18.70 10.28 -10.05
C ASN A 113 -19.46 9.11 -9.37
N SER A 114 -20.25 9.36 -8.30
CA SER A 114 -20.96 8.30 -7.57
C SER A 114 -21.96 7.52 -8.42
N GLU A 115 -22.61 8.17 -9.40
CA GLU A 115 -23.60 7.53 -10.26
C GLU A 115 -22.94 6.52 -11.22
N ALA A 116 -21.83 6.89 -11.87
CA ALA A 116 -21.08 5.99 -12.74
C ALA A 116 -20.46 4.82 -11.98
N LEU A 117 -19.95 5.06 -10.77
CA LEU A 117 -19.43 3.99 -9.90
C LEU A 117 -20.53 3.04 -9.42
N LEU A 118 -21.75 3.54 -9.17
CA LEU A 118 -22.88 2.70 -8.81
C LEU A 118 -23.26 1.78 -9.97
N LEU A 119 -23.34 2.31 -11.19
CA LEU A 119 -23.57 1.50 -12.40
C LEU A 119 -22.48 0.44 -12.60
N GLN A 120 -21.22 0.81 -12.40
CA GLN A 120 -20.09 -0.14 -12.47
C GLN A 120 -20.20 -1.23 -11.40
N LYS A 121 -20.67 -0.88 -10.20
CA LYS A 121 -20.89 -1.86 -9.12
C LYS A 121 -21.99 -2.87 -9.48
N GLU A 122 -23.06 -2.41 -10.14
CA GLU A 122 -24.20 -3.25 -10.55
C GLU A 122 -23.85 -4.15 -11.75
N SER A 123 -23.11 -3.63 -12.73
CA SER A 123 -22.70 -4.36 -13.92
C SER A 123 -21.45 -5.23 -13.73
N GLY A 124 -20.71 -5.02 -12.63
CA GLY A 124 -19.42 -5.64 -12.39
C GLY A 124 -18.26 -4.89 -13.06
N VAL A 125 -17.04 -5.28 -12.71
CA VAL A 125 -15.81 -4.72 -13.27
C VAL A 125 -15.20 -5.69 -14.28
N SER A 126 -14.59 -5.17 -15.35
CA SER A 126 -13.93 -5.98 -16.38
C SER A 126 -12.54 -6.46 -15.97
N LYS A 127 -11.87 -5.69 -15.10
CA LYS A 127 -10.53 -5.96 -14.56
C LYS A 127 -10.50 -5.75 -13.06
N LYS A 128 -9.56 -6.43 -12.39
CA LYS A 128 -9.33 -6.27 -10.94
C LYS A 128 -7.86 -6.18 -10.62
N LEU A 129 -7.53 -5.34 -9.66
CA LEU A 129 -6.23 -5.36 -9.01
C LEU A 129 -6.13 -6.60 -8.13
N ILE A 130 -5.12 -7.43 -8.40
CA ILE A 130 -4.83 -8.65 -7.64
C ILE A 130 -3.51 -8.53 -6.91
N GLY A 131 -3.37 -9.28 -5.80
CA GLY A 131 -2.07 -9.64 -5.25
C GLY A 131 -1.63 -10.98 -5.79
N PHE A 132 -0.33 -11.17 -6.02
CA PHE A 132 0.23 -12.45 -6.42
C PHE A 132 1.59 -12.72 -5.79
N GLU A 133 1.91 -14.00 -5.61
CA GLU A 133 3.22 -14.48 -5.20
C GLU A 133 3.87 -15.25 -6.33
N LEU A 134 5.18 -15.04 -6.57
CA LEU A 134 5.95 -15.89 -7.45
C LEU A 134 6.16 -17.27 -6.81
N LEU A 135 5.91 -18.31 -7.58
CA LEU A 135 6.27 -19.69 -7.24
C LEU A 135 7.70 -20.01 -7.68
N ASP A 136 8.15 -19.36 -8.74
CA ASP A 136 9.52 -19.44 -9.25
C ASP A 136 10.41 -18.35 -8.61
N LYS A 137 11.73 -18.59 -8.60
CA LYS A 137 12.71 -17.59 -8.15
C LYS A 137 12.74 -16.40 -9.09
N GLY A 138 12.45 -15.22 -8.54
CA GLY A 138 12.46 -13.96 -9.28
C GLY A 138 11.96 -12.79 -8.46
N VAL A 139 12.01 -11.61 -9.04
CA VAL A 139 11.50 -10.37 -8.44
C VAL A 139 10.62 -9.69 -9.48
N PRO A 140 9.31 -9.59 -9.26
CA PRO A 140 8.44 -8.85 -10.14
C PRO A 140 8.73 -7.35 -10.02
N ARG A 141 8.51 -6.61 -11.12
CA ARG A 141 8.72 -5.17 -11.17
C ARG A 141 7.56 -4.49 -11.89
N HIS A 142 7.35 -3.22 -11.57
CA HIS A 142 6.40 -2.37 -12.29
C HIS A 142 6.60 -2.47 -13.80
N GLY A 143 5.50 -2.58 -14.55
CA GLY A 143 5.49 -2.67 -16.00
C GLY A 143 5.78 -4.06 -16.59
N TYR A 144 6.07 -5.08 -15.77
CA TYR A 144 6.19 -6.45 -16.28
C TYR A 144 4.82 -6.97 -16.73
N GLU A 145 4.82 -7.70 -17.84
CA GLU A 145 3.62 -8.32 -18.38
C GLU A 145 3.13 -9.47 -17.48
N ILE A 146 1.82 -9.53 -17.28
CA ILE A 146 1.13 -10.69 -16.71
C ILE A 146 0.52 -11.46 -17.87
N THR A 147 0.79 -12.76 -17.93
CA THR A 147 0.30 -13.63 -18.98
C THR A 147 -0.44 -14.85 -18.40
N ASP A 148 -1.23 -15.51 -19.23
CA ASP A 148 -1.77 -16.84 -18.93
C ASP A 148 -0.70 -17.92 -19.15
N VAL A 149 -1.08 -19.21 -19.02
CA VAL A 149 -0.20 -20.36 -19.21
C VAL A 149 0.31 -20.49 -20.64
N GLU A 150 -0.41 -19.98 -21.63
CA GLU A 150 -0.06 -19.99 -23.05
C GLU A 150 0.86 -18.82 -23.42
N GLY A 151 1.13 -17.92 -22.48
CA GLY A 151 1.94 -16.72 -22.69
C GLY A 151 1.18 -15.55 -23.32
N LYS A 152 -0.14 -15.62 -23.40
CA LYS A 152 -0.99 -14.54 -23.88
C LYS A 152 -1.04 -13.43 -22.82
N LEU A 153 -0.84 -12.19 -23.25
CA LEU A 153 -0.93 -11.01 -22.37
C LEU A 153 -2.33 -10.86 -21.79
N ILE A 154 -2.44 -10.83 -20.46
CA ILE A 154 -3.68 -10.63 -19.71
C ILE A 154 -3.63 -9.42 -18.78
N GLY A 155 -2.46 -8.79 -18.60
CA GLY A 155 -2.35 -7.63 -17.72
C GLY A 155 -0.94 -7.15 -17.49
N SER A 156 -0.76 -6.31 -16.49
CA SER A 156 0.55 -5.76 -16.14
C SER A 156 0.73 -5.63 -14.64
N VAL A 157 1.96 -5.80 -14.18
CA VAL A 157 2.39 -5.57 -12.80
C VAL A 157 2.44 -4.08 -12.52
N THR A 158 1.72 -3.63 -11.51
CA THR A 158 1.71 -2.24 -11.06
C THR A 158 2.73 -2.00 -9.95
N SER A 159 2.91 -2.97 -9.06
CA SER A 159 3.92 -2.95 -8.00
C SER A 159 4.51 -4.33 -7.81
N GLY A 160 5.81 -4.42 -7.55
CA GLY A 160 6.46 -5.71 -7.33
C GLY A 160 7.81 -5.59 -6.66
N THR A 161 8.09 -6.49 -5.73
CA THR A 161 9.34 -6.54 -4.98
C THR A 161 9.68 -7.95 -4.50
N MET A 162 10.88 -8.10 -3.94
CA MET A 162 11.18 -9.19 -3.02
C MET A 162 10.72 -8.75 -1.63
N GLY A 163 9.66 -9.34 -1.11
CA GLY A 163 9.15 -9.04 0.22
C GLY A 163 10.18 -9.42 1.29
N PRO A 164 10.67 -8.47 2.09
CA PRO A 164 11.72 -8.73 3.08
C PRO A 164 11.23 -9.66 4.22
N THR A 165 9.97 -9.55 4.59
CA THR A 165 9.37 -10.36 5.67
C THR A 165 8.90 -11.72 5.15
N VAL A 166 8.15 -11.72 4.03
CA VAL A 166 7.62 -12.97 3.44
C VAL A 166 8.66 -13.76 2.66
N LYS A 167 9.81 -13.16 2.33
CA LYS A 167 10.96 -13.77 1.62
C LYS A 167 10.58 -14.40 0.28
N LYS A 168 9.61 -13.78 -0.40
CA LYS A 168 9.10 -14.19 -1.71
C LYS A 168 9.02 -13.00 -2.67
N GLY A 169 9.07 -13.27 -3.96
CA GLY A 169 8.66 -12.29 -4.96
C GLY A 169 7.17 -12.08 -4.88
N ILE A 170 6.74 -10.88 -4.53
CA ILE A 170 5.34 -10.48 -4.42
C ILE A 170 5.04 -9.29 -5.31
N GLY A 171 3.80 -9.18 -5.75
CA GLY A 171 3.39 -8.04 -6.55
C GLY A 171 1.89 -7.85 -6.60
N MET A 172 1.51 -6.71 -7.13
CA MET A 172 0.13 -6.37 -7.49
C MET A 172 0.06 -6.03 -8.98
N GLY A 173 -1.10 -6.21 -9.57
CA GLY A 173 -1.33 -5.90 -10.98
C GLY A 173 -2.78 -6.10 -11.39
N TYR A 174 -3.16 -5.49 -12.51
CA TYR A 174 -4.49 -5.64 -13.06
C TYR A 174 -4.56 -6.82 -14.02
N VAL A 175 -5.59 -7.64 -13.85
CA VAL A 175 -5.95 -8.74 -14.75
C VAL A 175 -7.47 -8.72 -15.02
N PRO A 176 -7.96 -9.34 -16.11
CA PRO A 176 -9.38 -9.57 -16.32
C PRO A 176 -10.00 -10.27 -15.11
N GLU A 177 -11.25 -9.97 -14.81
CA GLU A 177 -11.98 -10.52 -13.66
C GLU A 177 -11.90 -12.06 -13.61
N THR A 178 -11.91 -12.71 -14.77
CA THR A 178 -11.83 -14.18 -14.91
C THR A 178 -10.53 -14.78 -14.35
N PHE A 179 -9.44 -14.01 -14.26
CA PHE A 179 -8.16 -14.44 -13.69
C PHE A 179 -7.95 -13.95 -12.25
N SER A 180 -8.91 -13.21 -11.68
CA SER A 180 -8.73 -12.53 -10.37
C SER A 180 -8.99 -13.41 -9.14
N LYS A 181 -9.46 -14.64 -9.34
CA LYS A 181 -9.81 -15.54 -8.22
C LYS A 181 -8.55 -15.99 -7.48
N GLU A 182 -8.59 -15.99 -6.15
CA GLU A 182 -7.53 -16.54 -5.30
C GLU A 182 -7.23 -17.99 -5.72
N GLY A 183 -5.95 -18.32 -5.83
CA GLY A 183 -5.46 -19.60 -6.31
C GLY A 183 -5.29 -19.70 -7.83
N SER A 184 -5.76 -18.71 -8.61
CA SER A 184 -5.54 -18.70 -10.07
C SER A 184 -4.07 -18.66 -10.39
N GLU A 185 -3.67 -19.44 -11.39
CA GLU A 185 -2.31 -19.49 -11.92
C GLU A 185 -2.15 -18.42 -13.00
N ILE A 186 -1.10 -17.63 -12.87
CA ILE A 186 -0.68 -16.60 -13.83
C ILE A 186 0.82 -16.67 -14.02
N TYR A 187 1.34 -15.97 -15.01
CA TYR A 187 2.78 -15.93 -15.29
C TYR A 187 3.26 -14.49 -15.43
N ILE A 188 4.43 -14.21 -14.87
CA ILE A 188 5.07 -12.89 -14.99
C ILE A 188 6.21 -13.01 -15.99
N ARG A 189 6.15 -12.22 -17.07
CA ARG A 189 7.18 -12.18 -18.10
C ARG A 189 8.37 -11.35 -17.64
N VAL A 190 9.45 -12.02 -17.31
CA VAL A 190 10.71 -11.40 -16.94
C VAL A 190 11.72 -11.63 -18.04
N ARG A 191 11.94 -10.63 -18.88
CA ARG A 191 12.77 -10.75 -20.10
C ARG A 191 12.19 -11.83 -21.04
N LYS A 192 12.91 -12.95 -21.24
CA LYS A 192 12.50 -14.09 -22.09
C LYS A 192 11.88 -15.27 -21.31
N ARG A 193 11.70 -15.13 -20.00
CA ARG A 193 11.17 -16.20 -19.14
C ARG A 193 9.78 -15.87 -18.64
N LEU A 194 8.94 -16.87 -18.55
CA LEU A 194 7.67 -16.83 -17.87
C LEU A 194 7.90 -17.42 -16.46
N LEU A 195 7.74 -16.60 -15.44
CA LEU A 195 7.83 -17.05 -14.04
C LEU A 195 6.42 -17.35 -13.55
N LYS A 196 6.24 -18.55 -13.08
CA LYS A 196 4.96 -18.99 -12.51
C LYS A 196 4.64 -18.21 -11.25
N ALA A 197 3.40 -17.76 -11.15
CA ALA A 197 2.87 -17.04 -10.02
C ALA A 197 1.45 -17.50 -9.70
N GLN A 198 1.00 -17.23 -8.48
CA GLN A 198 -0.34 -17.54 -8.02
C GLN A 198 -1.00 -16.29 -7.45
N VAL A 199 -2.25 -16.07 -7.79
CA VAL A 199 -3.09 -15.04 -7.20
C VAL A 199 -3.35 -15.37 -5.73
N VAL A 200 -3.07 -14.41 -4.84
CA VAL A 200 -3.25 -14.58 -3.40
C VAL A 200 -4.07 -13.44 -2.81
N LYS A 201 -4.64 -13.70 -1.66
CA LYS A 201 -5.34 -12.67 -0.89
C LYS A 201 -4.34 -11.79 -0.16
N THR A 202 -4.48 -10.48 -0.29
CA THR A 202 -3.72 -9.51 0.52
C THR A 202 -4.37 -9.33 1.90
N PRO A 203 -3.59 -8.93 2.94
CA PRO A 203 -2.15 -8.66 2.90
C PRO A 203 -1.31 -9.93 2.69
N PHE A 204 -0.11 -9.76 2.10
CA PHE A 204 0.86 -10.86 1.94
C PHE A 204 1.47 -11.26 3.28
N TYR A 205 1.73 -10.27 4.15
CA TYR A 205 2.18 -10.49 5.52
C TYR A 205 0.99 -10.40 6.48
N ARG A 206 0.88 -11.38 7.36
CA ARG A 206 -0.09 -11.43 8.45
C ARG A 206 0.68 -11.70 9.74
N SER A 207 0.63 -10.73 10.68
CA SER A 207 1.17 -10.89 12.04
C SER A 207 0.30 -11.81 12.86
#